data_a8052383ce82e2070011ab92f3a7f37d
#
_entry.id   a8052383ce82e2070011ab92f3a7f37d
#
_cell.length_a   1.000
_cell.length_b   1.000
_cell.length_c   1.000
_cell.angle_alpha   90.00
_cell.angle_beta   90.00
_cell.angle_gamma   90.00
#
_symmetry.space_group_name_H-M   'P 1'
#
loop_
_entity.id
_entity.type
_entity.pdbx_description
1 polymer ?
#
loop_
_entity_poly.entity_id
_entity_poly.type
_entity_poly.pdbx_seq_one_letter_code
_entity_poly.pdbx_strand_id
1 'polypeptide(L)'
;MAYTVEAAFNTLHENINLSGDHRDTANKRRDRIVELLKNQFTILEAFSAGSIPKYTALRGHADLDVIVALHYGKHVKDKLPSVVLQTVRDALGAYRTGARTNGQAVTLYYDTWPNVDIVPVSRVTDNNDTVTHYEVPNSRTETWIPSRPKDHAALIEEASKKCGHNFRRIIKMVKEWNRVHGDYLTGYHIEVLALKAFSSDLDDLPWQIFMFFDHAQKLVKERLWHQVSYVDDYLSVSSRAEAVKRLETAYTKSLSAWYATHGANKDHATAIGLWPIHLRKITRHSNQRTAAKSP
;
A
#
# COMPACT_ATOMS: atom_id res chain seq x y z
N MET A 1 27.48 6.78 21.51
CA MET A 1 26.20 6.27 22.08
C MET A 1 25.86 4.94 21.44
N ALA A 2 25.41 3.96 22.20
CA ALA A 2 24.94 2.70 21.64
C ALA A 2 23.74 2.95 20.72
N TYR A 3 23.69 2.25 19.58
CA TYR A 3 22.61 2.36 18.61
C TYR A 3 21.36 1.67 19.18
N THR A 4 20.30 2.41 19.42
CA THR A 4 19.09 1.91 20.07
C THR A 4 18.10 1.32 19.06
N VAL A 5 17.17 0.48 19.54
CA VAL A 5 16.05 -0.05 18.73
C VAL A 5 15.22 1.09 18.14
N GLU A 6 14.92 2.11 18.92
CA GLU A 6 14.17 3.27 18.43
C GLU A 6 14.90 4.01 17.30
N ALA A 7 16.22 4.25 17.45
CA ALA A 7 17.03 4.85 16.39
C ALA A 7 17.03 3.98 15.12
N ALA A 8 17.06 2.65 15.26
CA ALA A 8 16.99 1.72 14.15
C ALA A 8 15.64 1.79 13.41
N PHE A 9 14.53 1.87 14.12
CA PHE A 9 13.20 2.06 13.53
C PHE A 9 13.05 3.41 12.85
N ASN A 10 13.57 4.49 13.44
CA ASN A 10 13.55 5.81 12.82
C ASN A 10 14.35 5.81 11.50
N THR A 11 15.56 5.25 11.51
CA THR A 11 16.38 5.12 10.29
C THR A 11 15.69 4.26 9.22
N LEU A 12 15.06 3.16 9.60
CA LEU A 12 14.26 2.36 8.66
C LEU A 12 13.16 3.22 8.03
N HIS A 13 12.38 3.94 8.86
CA HIS A 13 11.30 4.78 8.37
C HIS A 13 11.80 5.84 7.37
N GLU A 14 12.91 6.52 7.65
CA GLU A 14 13.51 7.50 6.74
C GLU A 14 13.89 6.87 5.39
N ASN A 15 14.44 5.66 5.41
CA ASN A 15 14.86 4.96 4.20
C ASN A 15 13.68 4.52 3.31
N ILE A 16 12.58 4.07 3.91
CA ILE A 16 11.41 3.57 3.19
C ILE A 16 10.36 4.65 2.90
N ASN A 17 10.46 5.80 3.53
CA ASN A 17 9.48 6.88 3.39
C ASN A 17 9.61 7.60 2.05
N LEU A 18 8.47 7.92 1.45
CA LEU A 18 8.39 8.66 0.21
C LEU A 18 8.60 10.16 0.44
N SER A 19 9.50 10.80 -0.32
CA SER A 19 9.73 12.25 -0.26
C SER A 19 8.59 13.05 -0.94
N GLY A 20 8.53 14.37 -0.64
CA GLY A 20 7.54 15.29 -1.22
C GLY A 20 7.65 15.38 -2.75
N ASP A 21 8.87 15.51 -3.29
CA ASP A 21 9.14 15.67 -4.73
C ASP A 21 8.54 14.55 -5.59
N HIS A 22 8.50 13.33 -5.05
CA HIS A 22 7.88 12.20 -5.74
C HIS A 22 6.35 12.32 -5.83
N ARG A 23 5.71 12.95 -4.85
CA ARG A 23 4.25 13.20 -4.89
C ARG A 23 3.91 14.26 -5.94
N ASP A 24 4.72 15.30 -6.04
CA ASP A 24 4.53 16.34 -7.06
C ASP A 24 4.69 15.78 -8.47
N THR A 25 5.68 14.91 -8.67
CA THR A 25 5.86 14.18 -9.94
C THR A 25 4.66 13.30 -10.24
N ALA A 26 4.13 12.57 -9.25
CA ALA A 26 2.94 11.75 -9.38
C ALA A 26 1.71 12.59 -9.80
N ASN A 27 1.47 13.73 -9.15
CA ASN A 27 0.36 14.62 -9.48
C ASN A 27 0.47 15.16 -10.91
N LYS A 28 1.65 15.63 -11.34
CA LYS A 28 1.88 16.10 -12.71
C LYS A 28 1.61 15.02 -13.76
N ARG A 29 2.01 13.77 -13.48
CA ARG A 29 1.72 12.61 -14.36
C ARG A 29 0.24 12.34 -14.46
N ARG A 30 -0.47 12.29 -13.32
CA ARG A 30 -1.92 12.12 -13.29
C ARG A 30 -2.61 13.17 -14.16
N ASP A 31 -2.33 14.44 -13.94
CA ASP A 31 -3.00 15.54 -14.63
C ASP A 31 -2.78 15.46 -16.14
N ARG A 32 -1.55 15.17 -16.56
CA ARG A 32 -1.24 14.99 -17.98
C ARG A 32 -1.99 13.81 -18.62
N ILE A 33 -2.06 12.67 -17.92
CA ILE A 33 -2.76 11.47 -18.41
C ILE A 33 -4.26 11.73 -18.51
N VAL A 34 -4.86 12.37 -17.52
CA VAL A 34 -6.28 12.70 -17.52
C VAL A 34 -6.63 13.62 -18.69
N GLU A 35 -5.81 14.65 -18.97
CA GLU A 35 -6.01 15.52 -20.13
C GLU A 35 -5.94 14.77 -21.47
N LEU A 36 -5.01 13.83 -21.61
CA LEU A 36 -4.92 13.00 -22.82
C LEU A 36 -6.17 12.13 -23.01
N LEU A 37 -6.66 11.52 -21.92
CA LEU A 37 -7.84 10.66 -21.98
C LEU A 37 -9.12 11.43 -22.29
N LYS A 38 -9.26 12.69 -21.88
CA LYS A 38 -10.40 13.54 -22.18
C LYS A 38 -10.65 13.73 -23.69
N ASN A 39 -9.62 13.57 -24.53
CA ASN A 39 -9.78 13.66 -25.98
C ASN A 39 -10.60 12.52 -26.58
N GLN A 40 -10.67 11.37 -25.90
CA GLN A 40 -11.35 10.16 -26.42
C GLN A 40 -12.47 9.67 -25.48
N PHE A 41 -12.45 10.08 -24.21
CA PHE A 41 -13.40 9.60 -23.21
C PHE A 41 -14.17 10.74 -22.56
N THR A 42 -15.46 10.51 -22.33
CA THR A 42 -16.26 11.33 -21.41
C THR A 42 -15.92 10.89 -19.97
N ILE A 43 -15.02 11.63 -19.34
CA ILE A 43 -14.59 11.40 -17.97
C ILE A 43 -15.49 12.18 -17.02
N LEU A 44 -16.10 11.50 -16.07
CA LEU A 44 -16.98 12.09 -15.05
C LEU A 44 -16.18 12.59 -13.85
N GLU A 45 -15.09 11.88 -13.54
CA GLU A 45 -14.23 12.16 -12.40
C GLU A 45 -12.88 11.48 -12.59
N ALA A 46 -11.81 12.10 -12.08
CA ALA A 46 -10.49 11.46 -11.97
C ALA A 46 -9.78 11.89 -10.69
N PHE A 47 -9.18 10.93 -9.98
CA PHE A 47 -8.45 11.19 -8.73
C PHE A 47 -7.36 10.15 -8.47
N SER A 48 -6.36 10.53 -7.67
CA SER A 48 -5.34 9.62 -7.20
C SER A 48 -5.87 8.71 -6.10
N ALA A 49 -5.57 7.43 -6.19
CA ALA A 49 -5.89 6.41 -5.21
C ALA A 49 -4.61 5.67 -4.76
N GLY A 50 -4.77 4.48 -4.16
CA GLY A 50 -3.65 3.67 -3.74
C GLY A 50 -2.89 4.22 -2.54
N SER A 51 -1.62 3.89 -2.45
CA SER A 51 -0.81 4.17 -1.26
C SER A 51 -0.22 5.59 -1.21
N ILE A 52 -0.03 6.25 -2.37
CA ILE A 52 0.59 7.58 -2.44
C ILE A 52 -0.26 8.65 -1.74
N PRO A 53 -1.54 8.87 -2.09
CA PRO A 53 -2.37 9.88 -1.44
C PRO A 53 -2.65 9.58 0.04
N LYS A 54 -2.61 8.31 0.45
CA LYS A 54 -2.78 7.88 1.85
C LYS A 54 -1.52 8.04 2.71
N TYR A 55 -0.40 8.42 2.12
CA TYR A 55 0.92 8.50 2.79
C TYR A 55 1.40 7.15 3.37
N THR A 56 1.00 6.03 2.74
CA THR A 56 1.40 4.66 3.11
C THR A 56 2.29 4.00 2.06
N ALA A 57 2.74 4.76 1.07
CA ALA A 57 3.62 4.32 -0.01
C ALA A 57 5.05 4.07 0.48
N LEU A 58 5.70 3.05 -0.10
CA LEU A 58 7.12 2.78 0.07
C LEU A 58 7.93 3.47 -1.05
N ARG A 59 9.07 4.06 -0.68
CA ARG A 59 10.00 4.66 -1.63
C ARG A 59 10.46 3.63 -2.66
N GLY A 60 10.28 3.95 -3.96
CA GLY A 60 10.75 3.11 -5.08
C GLY A 60 9.96 1.82 -5.30
N HIS A 61 8.86 1.61 -4.59
CA HIS A 61 8.05 0.37 -4.66
C HIS A 61 6.54 0.60 -4.80
N ALA A 62 6.10 1.85 -4.95
CA ALA A 62 4.69 2.15 -5.11
C ALA A 62 4.45 2.84 -6.45
N ASP A 63 3.47 2.37 -7.20
CA ASP A 63 2.97 3.03 -8.38
C ASP A 63 1.89 4.05 -8.01
N LEU A 64 1.63 5.01 -8.88
CA LEU A 64 0.53 5.94 -8.74
C LEU A 64 -0.74 5.32 -9.33
N ASP A 65 -1.71 5.01 -8.49
CA ASP A 65 -3.03 4.59 -8.94
C ASP A 65 -3.87 5.83 -9.30
N VAL A 66 -4.36 5.90 -10.53
CA VAL A 66 -5.26 6.95 -11.03
C VAL A 66 -6.60 6.32 -11.38
N ILE A 67 -7.60 6.59 -10.56
CA ILE A 67 -8.99 6.21 -10.86
C ILE A 67 -9.55 7.19 -11.88
N VAL A 68 -10.11 6.66 -12.96
CA VAL A 68 -10.75 7.44 -14.03
C VAL A 68 -12.17 6.93 -14.23
N ALA A 69 -13.15 7.67 -13.72
CA ALA A 69 -14.56 7.32 -13.85
C ALA A 69 -15.08 7.70 -15.23
N LEU A 70 -15.30 6.70 -16.06
CA LEU A 70 -15.82 6.85 -17.40
C LEU A 70 -17.35 6.93 -17.40
N HIS A 71 -17.92 7.64 -18.37
CA HIS A 71 -19.37 7.65 -18.58
C HIS A 71 -19.85 6.24 -18.94
N TYR A 72 -20.68 5.65 -18.06
CA TYR A 72 -21.13 4.25 -18.18
C TYR A 72 -21.69 3.93 -19.55
N GLY A 73 -22.76 4.63 -20.00
CA GLY A 73 -23.46 4.33 -21.24
C GLY A 73 -22.61 4.50 -22.51
N LYS A 74 -21.57 5.33 -22.49
CA LYS A 74 -20.69 5.55 -23.65
C LYS A 74 -19.51 4.58 -23.71
N HIS A 75 -18.95 4.24 -22.55
CA HIS A 75 -17.64 3.61 -22.52
C HIS A 75 -17.59 2.26 -21.82
N VAL A 76 -18.58 1.92 -20.98
CA VAL A 76 -18.56 0.72 -20.11
C VAL A 76 -19.71 -0.24 -20.41
N LYS A 77 -20.92 0.27 -20.62
CA LYS A 77 -22.12 -0.53 -20.82
C LYS A 77 -21.92 -1.59 -21.91
N ASP A 78 -22.32 -2.83 -21.62
CA ASP A 78 -22.26 -3.99 -22.51
C ASP A 78 -20.84 -4.35 -22.99
N LYS A 79 -19.79 -3.90 -22.27
CA LYS A 79 -18.39 -4.23 -22.56
C LYS A 79 -17.76 -5.05 -21.46
N LEU A 80 -16.95 -6.02 -21.87
CA LEU A 80 -16.11 -6.77 -20.94
C LEU A 80 -15.00 -5.88 -20.36
N PRO A 81 -14.59 -6.10 -19.10
CA PRO A 81 -13.46 -5.42 -18.48
C PRO A 81 -12.20 -5.35 -19.34
N SER A 82 -11.81 -6.47 -19.97
CA SER A 82 -10.64 -6.52 -20.87
C SER A 82 -10.76 -5.57 -22.06
N VAL A 83 -11.95 -5.42 -22.64
CA VAL A 83 -12.21 -4.52 -23.77
C VAL A 83 -12.05 -3.06 -23.35
N VAL A 84 -12.57 -2.68 -22.18
CA VAL A 84 -12.44 -1.31 -21.65
C VAL A 84 -10.98 -1.00 -21.36
N LEU A 85 -10.25 -1.90 -20.69
CA LEU A 85 -8.83 -1.76 -20.43
C LEU A 85 -8.01 -1.63 -21.72
N GLN A 86 -8.32 -2.46 -22.73
CA GLN A 86 -7.66 -2.41 -24.03
C GLN A 86 -7.89 -1.06 -24.72
N THR A 87 -9.13 -0.55 -24.71
CA THR A 87 -9.48 0.74 -25.32
C THR A 87 -8.71 1.89 -24.65
N VAL A 88 -8.59 1.87 -23.31
CA VAL A 88 -7.79 2.86 -22.57
C VAL A 88 -6.31 2.72 -22.87
N ARG A 89 -5.78 1.50 -22.97
CA ARG A 89 -4.39 1.26 -23.35
C ARG A 89 -4.08 1.83 -24.74
N ASP A 90 -4.96 1.61 -25.70
CA ASP A 90 -4.75 2.06 -27.09
C ASP A 90 -4.80 3.59 -27.19
N ALA A 91 -5.69 4.23 -26.43
CA ALA A 91 -5.72 5.70 -26.31
C ALA A 91 -4.43 6.28 -25.74
N LEU A 92 -3.75 5.58 -24.84
CA LEU A 92 -2.50 5.99 -24.22
C LEU A 92 -1.26 5.57 -25.00
N GLY A 93 -1.39 4.61 -25.93
CA GLY A 93 -0.28 4.06 -26.71
C GLY A 93 0.42 5.10 -27.60
N ALA A 94 -0.30 6.10 -28.08
CA ALA A 94 0.26 7.22 -28.84
C ALA A 94 1.09 8.19 -27.96
N TYR A 95 0.78 8.27 -26.66
CA TYR A 95 1.50 9.10 -25.71
C TYR A 95 2.75 8.41 -25.19
N ARG A 96 2.67 7.10 -24.88
CA ARG A 96 3.78 6.34 -24.34
C ARG A 96 3.74 4.90 -24.84
N THR A 97 4.80 4.49 -25.53
CA THR A 97 4.97 3.11 -25.98
C THR A 97 5.19 2.19 -24.79
N GLY A 98 4.70 0.95 -24.89
CA GLY A 98 4.89 -0.06 -23.84
C GLY A 98 3.83 -0.05 -22.73
N ALA A 99 2.73 0.70 -22.86
CA ALA A 99 1.58 0.58 -21.99
C ALA A 99 1.06 -0.86 -21.95
N ARG A 100 0.78 -1.40 -20.76
CA ARG A 100 0.33 -2.79 -20.57
C ARG A 100 -0.95 -2.84 -19.74
N THR A 101 -1.85 -3.74 -20.10
CA THR A 101 -2.97 -4.09 -19.24
C THR A 101 -2.52 -5.00 -18.10
N ASN A 102 -3.00 -4.73 -16.89
CA ASN A 102 -2.60 -5.38 -15.65
C ASN A 102 -3.83 -5.71 -14.80
N GLY A 103 -4.60 -6.74 -15.22
CA GLY A 103 -5.78 -7.19 -14.49
C GLY A 103 -6.88 -6.14 -14.28
N GLN A 104 -6.58 -5.08 -13.55
CA GLN A 104 -7.53 -4.00 -13.21
C GLN A 104 -7.13 -2.63 -13.76
N ALA A 105 -5.92 -2.49 -14.29
CA ALA A 105 -5.33 -1.23 -14.69
C ALA A 105 -4.64 -1.28 -16.05
N VAL A 106 -4.34 -0.11 -16.59
CA VAL A 106 -3.37 0.10 -17.66
C VAL A 106 -2.14 0.75 -17.04
N THR A 107 -1.01 0.06 -17.04
CA THR A 107 0.26 0.55 -16.49
C THR A 107 1.05 1.31 -17.54
N LEU A 108 1.44 2.54 -17.22
CA LEU A 108 2.41 3.34 -17.94
C LEU A 108 3.75 3.32 -17.20
N TYR A 109 4.78 2.82 -17.87
CA TYR A 109 6.14 2.76 -17.32
C TYR A 109 6.90 4.04 -17.61
N TYR A 110 7.63 4.55 -16.63
CA TYR A 110 8.47 5.73 -16.73
C TYR A 110 9.91 5.40 -16.36
N ASP A 111 10.88 6.09 -17.00
CA ASP A 111 12.31 5.93 -16.69
C ASP A 111 12.64 6.42 -15.27
N THR A 112 11.79 7.28 -14.73
CA THR A 112 11.86 7.76 -13.34
C THR A 112 10.59 7.37 -12.59
N TRP A 113 10.73 7.04 -11.33
CA TRP A 113 9.63 6.67 -10.46
C TRP A 113 8.65 7.86 -10.19
N PRO A 114 7.35 7.65 -10.00
CA PRO A 114 6.57 6.39 -10.03
C PRO A 114 6.06 6.02 -11.42
N ASN A 115 5.82 4.73 -11.68
CA ASN A 115 4.94 4.33 -12.77
C ASN A 115 3.50 4.76 -12.45
N VAL A 116 2.61 4.66 -13.45
CA VAL A 116 1.21 5.06 -13.26
C VAL A 116 0.29 3.93 -13.71
N ASP A 117 -0.57 3.51 -12.80
CA ASP A 117 -1.66 2.58 -13.04
C ASP A 117 -2.95 3.37 -13.24
N ILE A 118 -3.50 3.33 -14.44
CA ILE A 118 -4.77 3.95 -14.80
C ILE A 118 -5.86 2.89 -14.65
N VAL A 119 -6.78 3.11 -13.70
CA VAL A 119 -7.90 2.23 -13.40
C VAL A 119 -9.19 2.86 -13.95
N PRO A 120 -9.67 2.44 -15.13
CA PRO A 120 -10.95 2.90 -15.65
C PRO A 120 -12.09 2.28 -14.86
N VAL A 121 -12.97 3.10 -14.32
CA VAL A 121 -14.10 2.64 -13.50
C VAL A 121 -15.41 3.22 -13.99
N SER A 122 -16.54 2.62 -13.60
CA SER A 122 -17.84 3.28 -13.65
C SER A 122 -18.29 3.68 -12.24
N ARG A 123 -19.06 4.78 -12.15
CA ARG A 123 -19.70 5.19 -10.91
C ARG A 123 -21.06 4.50 -10.79
N VAL A 124 -21.36 4.01 -9.59
CA VAL A 124 -22.72 3.60 -9.21
C VAL A 124 -23.27 4.63 -8.24
N THR A 125 -24.44 5.17 -8.55
CA THR A 125 -25.09 6.22 -7.76
C THR A 125 -26.41 5.71 -7.19
N ASP A 126 -26.86 6.32 -6.12
CA ASP A 126 -28.21 6.15 -5.56
C ASP A 126 -29.21 7.06 -6.31
N ASN A 127 -30.46 7.05 -5.83
CA ASN A 127 -31.55 7.87 -6.40
C ASN A 127 -31.35 9.39 -6.25
N ASN A 128 -30.38 9.82 -5.42
CA ASN A 128 -30.03 11.23 -5.18
C ASN A 128 -28.77 11.62 -5.98
N ASP A 129 -28.33 10.80 -6.93
CA ASP A 129 -27.08 10.96 -7.70
C ASP A 129 -25.80 10.95 -6.84
N THR A 130 -25.89 10.41 -5.61
CA THR A 130 -24.73 10.24 -4.74
C THR A 130 -23.97 8.98 -5.11
N VAL A 131 -22.65 9.09 -5.29
CA VAL A 131 -21.80 7.93 -5.61
C VAL A 131 -21.73 7.00 -4.41
N THR A 132 -22.25 5.79 -4.55
CA THR A 132 -22.23 4.74 -3.52
C THR A 132 -20.97 3.90 -3.57
N HIS A 133 -20.49 3.61 -4.77
CA HIS A 133 -19.24 2.87 -5.03
C HIS A 133 -18.80 3.03 -6.48
N TYR A 134 -17.64 2.48 -6.80
CA TYR A 134 -17.12 2.36 -8.14
C TYR A 134 -17.05 0.89 -8.54
N GLU A 135 -17.34 0.61 -9.79
CA GLU A 135 -17.11 -0.70 -10.41
C GLU A 135 -15.74 -0.70 -11.07
N VAL A 136 -14.82 -1.51 -10.56
CA VAL A 136 -13.43 -1.66 -11.03
C VAL A 136 -13.33 -2.86 -11.97
N PRO A 137 -12.68 -2.75 -13.15
CA PRO A 137 -12.56 -3.86 -14.07
C PRO A 137 -11.65 -4.96 -13.50
N ASN A 138 -11.99 -6.22 -13.76
CA ASN A 138 -11.11 -7.36 -13.56
C ASN A 138 -11.06 -8.20 -14.86
N SER A 139 -10.04 -8.02 -15.67
CA SER A 139 -9.87 -8.73 -16.93
C SER A 139 -9.47 -10.20 -16.77
N ARG A 140 -9.16 -10.66 -15.56
CA ARG A 140 -8.87 -12.09 -15.31
C ARG A 140 -10.15 -12.91 -15.16
N THR A 141 -11.17 -12.32 -14.57
CA THR A 141 -12.48 -12.95 -14.35
C THR A 141 -13.56 -12.38 -15.25
N GLU A 142 -13.27 -11.36 -16.01
CA GLU A 142 -14.21 -10.59 -16.85
C GLU A 142 -15.42 -10.06 -16.05
N THR A 143 -15.16 -9.64 -14.81
CA THR A 143 -16.16 -9.08 -13.89
C THR A 143 -15.82 -7.67 -13.45
N TRP A 144 -16.82 -6.91 -13.09
CA TRP A 144 -16.69 -5.62 -12.45
C TRP A 144 -16.77 -5.79 -10.93
N ILE A 145 -15.82 -5.24 -10.21
CA ILE A 145 -15.67 -5.43 -8.76
C ILE A 145 -16.03 -4.14 -8.02
N PRO A 146 -16.97 -4.17 -7.06
CA PRO A 146 -17.32 -3.00 -6.28
C PRO A 146 -16.15 -2.55 -5.39
N SER A 147 -15.90 -1.24 -5.35
CA SER A 147 -14.81 -0.64 -4.57
C SER A 147 -15.19 0.75 -4.07
N ARG A 148 -14.67 1.12 -2.88
CA ARG A 148 -14.85 2.43 -2.26
C ARG A 148 -13.49 3.08 -1.93
N PRO A 149 -12.67 3.44 -2.92
CA PRO A 149 -11.32 3.93 -2.69
C PRO A 149 -11.25 5.23 -1.89
N LYS A 150 -12.23 6.13 -2.04
CA LYS A 150 -12.32 7.39 -1.28
C LYS A 150 -12.64 7.11 0.20
N ASP A 151 -13.59 6.22 0.47
CA ASP A 151 -13.98 5.87 1.84
C ASP A 151 -12.81 5.19 2.57
N HIS A 152 -12.09 4.30 1.89
CA HIS A 152 -10.89 3.68 2.46
C HIS A 152 -9.80 4.71 2.77
N ALA A 153 -9.58 5.68 1.89
CA ALA A 153 -8.63 6.77 2.15
C ALA A 153 -9.06 7.63 3.35
N ALA A 154 -10.35 7.91 3.49
CA ALA A 154 -10.89 8.63 4.64
C ALA A 154 -10.70 7.85 5.95
N LEU A 155 -10.92 6.53 5.96
CA LEU A 155 -10.68 5.68 7.12
C LEU A 155 -9.21 5.69 7.56
N ILE A 156 -8.26 5.63 6.61
CA ILE A 156 -6.81 5.73 6.92
C ILE A 156 -6.47 7.12 7.50
N GLU A 157 -7.06 8.18 6.96
CA GLU A 157 -6.86 9.54 7.47
C GLU A 157 -7.40 9.70 8.89
N GLU A 158 -8.62 9.24 9.13
CA GLU A 158 -9.27 9.26 10.46
C GLU A 158 -8.48 8.45 11.48
N ALA A 159 -8.10 7.21 11.14
CA ALA A 159 -7.28 6.38 12.01
C ALA A 159 -5.92 7.03 12.30
N SER A 160 -5.30 7.68 11.29
CA SER A 160 -4.03 8.39 11.48
C SER A 160 -4.16 9.59 12.44
N LYS A 161 -5.29 10.31 12.41
CA LYS A 161 -5.56 11.39 13.37
C LYS A 161 -5.77 10.87 14.79
N LYS A 162 -6.50 9.75 14.92
CA LYS A 162 -6.84 9.14 16.20
C LYS A 162 -5.65 8.40 16.85
N CYS A 163 -4.86 7.70 16.03
CA CYS A 163 -3.75 6.86 16.49
C CYS A 163 -2.37 7.56 16.43
N GLY A 164 -2.33 8.80 15.98
CA GLY A 164 -1.10 9.57 15.89
C GLY A 164 -0.20 9.19 14.71
N HIS A 165 0.99 9.81 14.67
CA HIS A 165 1.93 9.71 13.55
C HIS A 165 2.48 8.30 13.30
N ASN A 166 2.48 7.43 14.31
CA ASN A 166 2.99 6.06 14.20
C ASN A 166 2.08 5.16 13.37
N PHE A 167 0.79 5.45 13.21
CA PHE A 167 -0.13 4.62 12.46
C PHE A 167 0.36 4.35 11.02
N ARG A 168 0.67 5.41 10.27
CA ARG A 168 1.19 5.27 8.90
C ARG A 168 2.62 4.71 8.85
N ARG A 169 3.42 4.94 9.89
CA ARG A 169 4.78 4.37 10.01
C ARG A 169 4.73 2.85 10.13
N ILE A 170 3.83 2.33 10.98
CA ILE A 170 3.60 0.89 11.15
C ILE A 170 3.18 0.27 9.81
N ILE A 171 2.19 0.83 9.13
CA ILE A 171 1.75 0.33 7.82
C ILE A 171 2.93 0.22 6.84
N LYS A 172 3.76 1.26 6.72
CA LYS A 172 4.93 1.23 5.82
C LYS A 172 5.95 0.17 6.24
N MET A 173 6.25 0.07 7.50
CA MET A 173 7.22 -0.92 8.01
C MET A 173 6.74 -2.35 7.78
N VAL A 174 5.44 -2.60 7.97
CA VAL A 174 4.85 -3.92 7.70
C VAL A 174 4.79 -4.21 6.19
N LYS A 175 4.48 -3.23 5.36
CA LYS A 175 4.58 -3.39 3.89
C LYS A 175 6.01 -3.74 3.45
N GLU A 176 7.02 -3.08 4.02
CA GLU A 176 8.42 -3.41 3.74
C GLU A 176 8.78 -4.82 4.24
N TRP A 177 8.33 -5.20 5.44
CA TRP A 177 8.48 -6.56 5.95
C TRP A 177 7.85 -7.58 4.99
N ASN A 178 6.60 -7.38 4.58
CA ASN A 178 5.88 -8.27 3.67
C ASN A 178 6.62 -8.43 2.33
N ARG A 179 7.07 -7.31 1.74
CA ARG A 179 7.84 -7.29 0.49
C ARG A 179 9.10 -8.16 0.55
N VAL A 180 9.86 -8.09 1.63
CA VAL A 180 11.11 -8.86 1.78
C VAL A 180 10.88 -10.30 2.24
N HIS A 181 9.66 -10.66 2.62
CA HIS A 181 9.27 -12.00 3.07
C HIS A 181 8.32 -12.71 2.10
N GLY A 182 8.29 -12.33 0.82
CA GLY A 182 7.59 -13.05 -0.24
C GLY A 182 6.30 -12.39 -0.72
N ASP A 183 5.98 -11.19 -0.21
CA ASP A 183 4.89 -10.33 -0.69
C ASP A 183 3.52 -11.01 -0.78
N TYR A 184 3.18 -11.80 0.25
CA TYR A 184 1.94 -12.59 0.30
C TYR A 184 0.69 -11.74 0.53
N LEU A 185 0.83 -10.58 1.18
CA LEU A 185 -0.29 -9.69 1.48
C LEU A 185 -0.26 -8.46 0.56
N THR A 186 -1.40 -8.09 0.00
CA THR A 186 -1.50 -6.81 -0.72
C THR A 186 -1.34 -5.63 0.23
N GLY A 187 -0.88 -4.49 -0.29
CA GLY A 187 -0.77 -3.26 0.49
C GLY A 187 -2.11 -2.81 1.10
N TYR A 188 -3.22 -3.05 0.39
CA TYR A 188 -4.58 -2.80 0.87
C TYR A 188 -4.94 -3.71 2.06
N HIS A 189 -4.61 -5.01 1.99
CA HIS A 189 -4.86 -5.95 3.07
C HIS A 189 -4.12 -5.52 4.36
N ILE A 190 -2.84 -5.13 4.25
CA ILE A 190 -2.05 -4.63 5.38
C ILE A 190 -2.67 -3.37 6.00
N GLU A 191 -3.19 -2.45 5.18
CA GLU A 191 -3.89 -1.25 5.67
C GLU A 191 -5.16 -1.61 6.44
N VAL A 192 -5.95 -2.57 5.95
CA VAL A 192 -7.15 -3.03 6.64
C VAL A 192 -6.82 -3.75 7.95
N LEU A 193 -5.75 -4.57 7.97
CA LEU A 193 -5.27 -5.19 9.21
C LEU A 193 -4.88 -4.12 10.25
N ALA A 194 -4.21 -3.03 9.83
CA ALA A 194 -3.86 -1.94 10.73
C ALA A 194 -5.10 -1.21 11.27
N LEU A 195 -6.12 -0.96 10.43
CA LEU A 195 -7.41 -0.38 10.85
C LEU A 195 -8.14 -1.26 11.88
N LYS A 196 -7.98 -2.59 11.79
CA LYS A 196 -8.58 -3.52 12.75
C LYS A 196 -7.77 -3.69 14.04
N ALA A 197 -6.44 -3.52 13.95
CA ALA A 197 -5.54 -3.70 15.08
C ALA A 197 -5.51 -2.49 16.03
N PHE A 198 -5.72 -1.28 15.51
CA PHE A 198 -5.49 -0.05 16.26
C PHE A 198 -6.70 0.89 16.27
N SER A 199 -7.01 1.40 17.47
CA SER A 199 -8.14 2.32 17.68
C SER A 199 -7.84 3.47 18.64
N SER A 200 -6.60 3.59 19.14
CA SER A 200 -6.15 4.61 20.08
C SER A 200 -4.72 5.03 19.81
N ASP A 201 -4.22 6.00 20.54
CA ASP A 201 -2.87 6.56 20.38
C ASP A 201 -1.75 5.50 20.45
N LEU A 202 -0.71 5.70 19.63
CA LEU A 202 0.38 4.74 19.39
C LEU A 202 1.75 5.41 19.69
N ASP A 203 2.18 5.36 20.94
CA ASP A 203 3.39 6.05 21.44
C ASP A 203 4.65 5.19 21.39
N ASP A 204 4.53 3.86 21.59
CA ASP A 204 5.66 2.92 21.56
C ASP A 204 5.68 2.16 20.21
N LEU A 205 6.44 2.64 19.26
CA LEU A 205 6.51 2.06 17.92
C LEU A 205 6.97 0.58 17.92
N PRO A 206 8.03 0.16 18.64
CA PRO A 206 8.38 -1.25 18.75
C PRO A 206 7.24 -2.12 19.30
N TRP A 207 6.61 -1.72 20.39
CA TRP A 207 5.47 -2.43 20.95
C TRP A 207 4.30 -2.52 19.98
N GLN A 208 4.00 -1.46 19.26
CA GLN A 208 2.89 -1.43 18.30
C GLN A 208 3.17 -2.33 17.08
N ILE A 209 4.41 -2.44 16.63
CA ILE A 209 4.79 -3.40 15.58
C ILE A 209 4.56 -4.85 16.06
N PHE A 210 4.92 -5.17 17.30
CA PHE A 210 4.61 -6.46 17.91
C PHE A 210 3.10 -6.70 17.95
N MET A 211 2.31 -5.74 18.45
CA MET A 211 0.86 -5.82 18.51
C MET A 211 0.21 -5.98 17.13
N PHE A 212 0.75 -5.32 16.09
CA PHE A 212 0.30 -5.54 14.72
C PHE A 212 0.43 -7.01 14.31
N PHE A 213 1.60 -7.64 14.54
CA PHE A 213 1.79 -9.04 14.19
C PHE A 213 0.93 -9.99 15.02
N ASP A 214 0.68 -9.67 16.30
CA ASP A 214 -0.23 -10.45 17.14
C ASP A 214 -1.67 -10.45 16.58
N HIS A 215 -2.19 -9.30 16.17
CA HIS A 215 -3.52 -9.20 15.58
C HIS A 215 -3.57 -9.81 14.18
N ALA A 216 -2.58 -9.50 13.33
CA ALA A 216 -2.57 -9.91 11.94
C ALA A 216 -2.51 -11.43 11.78
N GLN A 217 -1.71 -12.15 12.60
CA GLN A 217 -1.62 -13.61 12.55
C GLN A 217 -2.96 -14.31 12.86
N LYS A 218 -3.82 -13.65 13.63
CA LYS A 218 -5.17 -14.15 13.96
C LYS A 218 -6.16 -13.84 12.85
N LEU A 219 -6.18 -12.59 12.40
CA LEU A 219 -7.14 -12.10 11.42
C LEU A 219 -6.96 -12.72 10.02
N VAL A 220 -5.73 -13.00 9.59
CA VAL A 220 -5.45 -13.58 8.27
C VAL A 220 -5.87 -15.06 8.16
N LYS A 221 -6.13 -15.73 9.27
CA LYS A 221 -6.66 -17.12 9.29
C LYS A 221 -8.08 -17.20 8.73
N GLU A 222 -8.85 -16.12 8.90
CA GLU A 222 -10.26 -16.05 8.52
C GLU A 222 -10.48 -15.14 7.31
N ARG A 223 -11.69 -15.19 6.75
CA ARG A 223 -12.13 -14.26 5.71
C ARG A 223 -12.34 -12.88 6.32
N LEU A 224 -11.76 -11.86 5.72
CA LEU A 224 -11.80 -10.49 6.22
C LEU A 224 -12.69 -9.61 5.34
N TRP A 225 -13.89 -9.32 5.82
CA TRP A 225 -14.78 -8.36 5.17
C TRP A 225 -14.40 -6.92 5.48
N HIS A 226 -14.35 -6.06 4.46
CA HIS A 226 -14.14 -4.63 4.61
C HIS A 226 -14.94 -3.85 3.56
N GLN A 227 -15.73 -2.88 4.00
CA GLN A 227 -16.60 -2.04 3.17
C GLN A 227 -17.60 -2.86 2.30
N VAL A 228 -17.22 -3.24 1.09
CA VAL A 228 -18.09 -3.85 0.08
C VAL A 228 -17.59 -5.19 -0.46
N SER A 229 -16.44 -5.67 0.02
CA SER A 229 -15.83 -6.91 -0.47
C SER A 229 -14.95 -7.60 0.59
N TYR A 230 -14.60 -8.86 0.32
CA TYR A 230 -13.56 -9.54 1.09
C TYR A 230 -12.17 -9.07 0.62
N VAL A 231 -11.36 -8.66 1.59
CA VAL A 231 -10.00 -8.13 1.36
C VAL A 231 -9.05 -9.22 0.84
N ASP A 232 -9.35 -10.45 1.16
CA ASP A 232 -8.51 -11.64 1.00
C ASP A 232 -8.93 -12.55 -0.17
N ASP A 233 -9.82 -12.10 -1.06
CA ASP A 233 -10.27 -12.88 -2.23
C ASP A 233 -9.14 -13.27 -3.20
N TYR A 234 -8.01 -12.56 -3.17
CA TYR A 234 -6.83 -12.87 -3.96
C TYR A 234 -5.97 -14.01 -3.37
N LEU A 235 -6.16 -14.37 -2.08
CA LEU A 235 -5.37 -15.39 -1.41
C LEU A 235 -5.89 -16.80 -1.71
N SER A 236 -5.05 -17.62 -2.35
CA SER A 236 -5.27 -19.06 -2.39
C SER A 236 -5.11 -19.68 -0.99
N VAL A 237 -5.60 -20.89 -0.79
CA VAL A 237 -5.44 -21.64 0.46
C VAL A 237 -3.96 -21.75 0.84
N SER A 238 -3.09 -22.10 -0.12
CA SER A 238 -1.65 -22.23 0.11
C SER A 238 -0.97 -20.89 0.44
N SER A 239 -1.33 -19.82 -0.29
CA SER A 239 -0.79 -18.49 -0.02
C SER A 239 -1.21 -17.95 1.34
N ARG A 240 -2.46 -18.22 1.76
CA ARG A 240 -2.95 -17.89 3.10
C ARG A 240 -2.15 -18.63 4.19
N ALA A 241 -1.96 -19.94 4.04
CA ALA A 241 -1.21 -20.74 5.01
C ALA A 241 0.24 -20.22 5.17
N GLU A 242 0.89 -19.86 4.06
CA GLU A 242 2.24 -19.30 4.10
C GLU A 242 2.26 -17.88 4.72
N ALA A 243 1.29 -17.03 4.41
CA ALA A 243 1.16 -15.71 5.03
C ALA A 243 1.01 -15.83 6.57
N VAL A 244 0.13 -16.73 7.03
CA VAL A 244 -0.07 -17.00 8.47
C VAL A 244 1.23 -17.45 9.13
N LYS A 245 1.93 -18.43 8.56
CA LYS A 245 3.21 -18.94 9.07
C LYS A 245 4.26 -17.83 9.21
N ARG A 246 4.33 -16.91 8.24
CA ARG A 246 5.26 -15.77 8.30
C ARG A 246 4.86 -14.75 9.35
N LEU A 247 3.57 -14.48 9.50
CA LEU A 247 3.05 -13.60 10.55
C LEU A 247 3.30 -14.17 11.95
N GLU A 248 3.09 -15.48 12.17
CA GLU A 248 3.40 -16.19 13.43
C GLU A 248 4.90 -16.12 13.76
N THR A 249 5.74 -16.30 12.75
CA THR A 249 7.20 -16.14 12.91
C THR A 249 7.57 -14.69 13.26
N ALA A 250 6.94 -13.72 12.61
CA ALA A 250 7.17 -12.30 12.89
C ALA A 250 6.71 -11.92 14.30
N TYR A 251 5.55 -12.42 14.73
CA TYR A 251 5.05 -12.26 16.09
C TYR A 251 6.06 -12.79 17.12
N THR A 252 6.50 -14.03 16.99
CA THR A 252 7.44 -14.66 17.94
C THR A 252 8.77 -13.89 18.01
N LYS A 253 9.31 -13.47 16.87
CA LYS A 253 10.55 -12.70 16.80
C LYS A 253 10.39 -11.30 17.41
N SER A 254 9.27 -10.61 17.15
CA SER A 254 8.99 -9.29 17.72
C SER A 254 8.87 -9.36 19.23
N LEU A 255 8.20 -10.39 19.76
CA LEU A 255 8.08 -10.60 21.20
C LEU A 255 9.45 -10.83 21.85
N SER A 256 10.29 -11.68 21.26
CA SER A 256 11.66 -11.91 21.75
C SER A 256 12.52 -10.67 21.70
N ALA A 257 12.38 -9.85 20.62
CA ALA A 257 13.09 -8.59 20.48
C ALA A 257 12.64 -7.55 21.53
N TRP A 258 11.34 -7.49 21.81
CA TRP A 258 10.80 -6.61 22.83
C TRP A 258 11.33 -6.97 24.23
N TYR A 259 11.32 -8.25 24.62
CA TYR A 259 11.88 -8.71 25.88
C TYR A 259 13.38 -8.40 26.03
N ALA A 260 14.16 -8.50 24.95
CA ALA A 260 15.57 -8.16 24.98
C ALA A 260 15.84 -6.70 25.34
N THR A 261 14.94 -5.77 25.04
CA THR A 261 15.06 -4.35 25.40
C THR A 261 14.43 -3.98 26.74
N HIS A 262 13.49 -4.80 27.24
CA HIS A 262 12.76 -4.54 28.50
C HIS A 262 13.26 -5.38 29.67
N GLY A 263 14.19 -6.31 29.43
CA GLY A 263 14.89 -7.07 30.48
C GLY A 263 15.90 -6.23 31.26
N ALA A 264 16.47 -6.83 32.29
CA ALA A 264 17.42 -6.16 33.17
C ALA A 264 18.66 -5.58 32.46
N ASN A 265 19.09 -6.18 31.34
CA ASN A 265 20.30 -5.81 30.61
C ASN A 265 20.06 -4.85 29.42
N LYS A 266 18.81 -4.53 29.04
CA LYS A 266 18.44 -3.66 27.90
C LYS A 266 19.33 -3.85 26.65
N ASP A 267 19.45 -5.09 26.16
CA ASP A 267 20.34 -5.45 25.05
C ASP A 267 19.75 -5.04 23.70
N HIS A 268 19.98 -3.79 23.31
CA HIS A 268 19.54 -3.26 22.03
C HIS A 268 20.19 -3.95 20.83
N ALA A 269 21.43 -4.43 20.94
CA ALA A 269 22.12 -5.06 19.83
C ALA A 269 21.49 -6.41 19.48
N THR A 270 21.21 -7.24 20.48
CA THR A 270 20.46 -8.49 20.32
C THR A 270 19.06 -8.23 19.83
N ALA A 271 18.32 -7.26 20.41
CA ALA A 271 16.98 -6.91 19.99
C ALA A 271 16.91 -6.51 18.50
N ILE A 272 17.79 -5.62 18.03
CA ILE A 272 17.88 -5.21 16.61
C ILE A 272 18.07 -6.44 15.70
N GLY A 273 18.80 -7.45 16.19
CA GLY A 273 19.01 -8.68 15.46
C GLY A 273 17.80 -9.62 15.40
N LEU A 274 16.92 -9.54 16.36
CA LEU A 274 15.73 -10.38 16.49
C LEU A 274 14.53 -9.83 15.74
N TRP A 275 14.43 -8.49 15.56
CA TRP A 275 13.30 -7.91 14.87
C TRP A 275 13.09 -8.54 13.48
N PRO A 276 11.85 -8.93 13.12
CA PRO A 276 11.54 -9.52 11.82
C PRO A 276 11.73 -8.52 10.67
N ILE A 277 11.60 -7.24 10.96
CA ILE A 277 11.89 -6.13 10.04
C ILE A 277 13.40 -5.95 9.98
N HIS A 278 13.97 -5.85 8.76
CA HIS A 278 15.42 -5.87 8.54
C HIS A 278 16.17 -4.64 9.06
N LEU A 279 16.21 -4.46 10.37
CA LEU A 279 16.95 -3.36 11.03
C LEU A 279 18.47 -3.52 10.87
N ARG A 280 19.00 -4.74 10.74
CA ARG A 280 20.45 -5.02 10.61
C ARG A 280 21.10 -4.46 9.34
N LYS A 281 20.38 -4.40 8.21
CA LYS A 281 20.94 -3.84 6.96
C LYS A 281 21.21 -2.34 7.08
N ILE A 282 20.50 -1.65 7.93
CA ILE A 282 20.56 -0.21 8.14
C ILE A 282 21.80 0.16 8.96
N THR A 283 22.15 -0.63 9.97
CA THR A 283 23.32 -0.38 10.83
C THR A 283 24.64 -0.47 10.07
N ARG A 284 24.76 -1.36 9.08
CA ARG A 284 25.99 -1.49 8.26
C ARG A 284 26.23 -0.28 7.35
N HIS A 285 25.19 0.35 6.80
CA HIS A 285 25.33 1.52 5.92
C HIS A 285 25.63 2.82 6.71
N SER A 286 25.09 2.99 7.92
CA SER A 286 25.39 4.14 8.77
C SER A 286 26.82 4.11 9.27
N ASN A 287 27.36 2.94 9.63
CA ASN A 287 28.75 2.78 10.05
C ASN A 287 29.76 3.00 8.91
N GLN A 288 29.39 2.68 7.65
CA GLN A 288 30.24 3.00 6.50
C GLN A 288 30.25 4.49 6.16
N ARG A 289 29.14 5.22 6.36
CA ARG A 289 29.10 6.68 6.17
C ARG A 289 29.85 7.45 7.25
N THR A 290 29.89 6.96 8.48
CA THR A 290 30.69 7.55 9.59
C THR A 290 32.17 7.25 9.42
N ALA A 291 32.55 6.07 8.95
CA ALA A 291 33.95 5.72 8.68
C ALA A 291 34.55 6.48 7.47
N ALA A 292 33.71 6.88 6.49
CA ALA A 292 34.15 7.65 5.33
C ALA A 292 34.24 9.18 5.59
N LYS A 293 33.94 9.66 6.80
CA LYS A 293 34.02 11.08 7.20
C LYS A 293 35.04 11.39 8.27
N SER A 294 35.95 10.47 8.57
CA SER A 294 37.14 10.77 9.37
C SER A 294 38.29 11.15 8.41
N PRO A 295 38.96 12.30 8.65
CA PRO A 295 39.97 12.86 7.77
C PRO A 295 41.21 11.97 7.68
#